data_09d75f1fd828b3f33f0b2ac7e35242c4
#
_entry.id   09d75f1fd828b3f33f0b2ac7e35242c4
#
_cell.length_a   1.000
_cell.length_b   1.000
_cell.length_c   1.000
_cell.angle_alpha   90.00
_cell.angle_beta   90.00
_cell.angle_gamma   90.00
#
_symmetry.space_group_name_H-M   'P 1'
#
loop_
_entity.id
_entity.type
_entity.pdbx_description
1 polymer ?
#
loop_
_entity_poly.entity_id
_entity_poly.type
_entity_poly.pdbx_seq_one_letter_code
_entity_poly.pdbx_strand_id
1 'polypeptide(L)'
;MSEAPHRSQGGSSRQLRWWFGPPLVLVATLYVLPLAGSALATNPNEVARIELSASIAFWARFDLGSAAEVYGLSEDVSIRDGKIYSDKAPGLSMVAAPVVWVVNPILPRAPSSDLPGYWPLRHVLTLLLVALPAVGLAFLVGAAVPDADPTRRTSFAVIAALATPLWTYGTVFFGHAPSALLMTLAWFALLGFPGRPLSLGAGRAALGGAAAGFAITTEYPTVLIVAVIYATLVVRRTALPILACTIAGAIAGAIPALVYHQLAFGAPWLTGYGLKAHGDFQAIHEQGILGISLPTFESLWGVLFSARRGVLFYCPLLLLMPLGLWRMVRKGGWRDAGPILTATAAYVLSAAGFVDWQAGWCAAARHLVPILPLAIAVALSAAATPSKHRWGAAIVVILIAISGTNALLTIALTPYFPPEFGAPLAQLVLPSLADGTGFSNLLSSGIGITPAVVVILIGVIVIVALIWATGRLARISHQLSSRGQEIWQPAIFMTTVAVLLLIYSWQGSAPKPETELIRSQVLRRLGHTAVADQIEDSLLSASTAADD
;
A
#
# COMPACT_ATOMS: atom_id res chain seq x y z
N MET A 1 -40.67 36.82 26.46
CA MET A 1 -39.32 36.39 26.84
C MET A 1 -39.19 34.95 26.35
N SER A 2 -38.54 34.78 25.23
CA SER A 2 -38.36 33.47 24.58
C SER A 2 -36.88 33.11 24.75
N GLU A 3 -36.62 32.04 25.50
CA GLU A 3 -35.28 31.52 25.70
C GLU A 3 -34.77 30.87 24.40
N ALA A 4 -33.63 31.34 23.90
CA ALA A 4 -32.92 30.71 22.79
C ALA A 4 -32.20 29.44 23.29
N PRO A 5 -32.20 28.34 22.54
CA PRO A 5 -31.50 27.13 22.96
C PRO A 5 -29.98 27.31 22.86
N HIS A 6 -29.30 27.10 23.98
CA HIS A 6 -27.85 26.99 24.08
C HIS A 6 -27.32 25.89 23.09
N ARG A 7 -26.70 26.32 22.01
CA ARG A 7 -25.90 25.43 21.16
C ARG A 7 -24.68 24.93 21.96
N SER A 8 -24.67 23.67 22.30
CA SER A 8 -23.59 22.99 22.98
C SER A 8 -22.29 23.04 22.15
N GLN A 9 -21.29 23.80 22.62
CA GLN A 9 -19.91 23.84 22.08
C GLN A 9 -19.10 22.56 22.36
N GLY A 10 -19.73 21.45 22.78
CA GLY A 10 -19.08 20.18 23.14
C GLY A 10 -18.73 19.24 21.98
N GLY A 11 -19.09 19.60 20.74
CA GLY A 11 -18.95 18.66 19.58
C GLY A 11 -17.52 18.54 19.02
N SER A 12 -16.74 19.61 19.05
CA SER A 12 -15.43 19.63 18.38
C SER A 12 -14.33 18.89 19.15
N SER A 13 -14.32 18.96 20.47
CA SER A 13 -13.31 18.29 21.30
C SER A 13 -13.50 16.78 21.41
N ARG A 14 -14.76 16.29 21.32
CA ARG A 14 -15.05 14.84 21.26
C ARG A 14 -14.70 14.24 19.89
N GLN A 15 -14.80 14.99 18.79
CA GLN A 15 -14.46 14.51 17.46
C GLN A 15 -12.95 14.32 17.26
N LEU A 16 -12.11 15.13 17.89
CA LEU A 16 -10.64 14.99 17.82
C LEU A 16 -10.11 13.84 18.68
N ARG A 17 -10.76 13.47 19.77
CA ARG A 17 -10.29 12.41 20.69
C ARG A 17 -10.24 11.00 20.09
N TRP A 18 -11.05 10.69 19.09
CA TRP A 18 -11.00 9.37 18.44
C TRP A 18 -9.83 9.23 17.45
N TRP A 19 -9.30 10.36 16.93
CA TRP A 19 -8.11 10.38 16.06
C TRP A 19 -6.82 10.05 16.82
N PHE A 20 -6.73 10.41 18.09
CA PHE A 20 -5.51 10.33 18.90
C PHE A 20 -5.61 9.32 20.05
N GLY A 21 -6.48 8.32 19.95
CA GLY A 21 -6.67 7.30 20.98
C GLY A 21 -5.78 6.06 20.82
N PRO A 22 -5.89 5.09 21.75
CA PRO A 22 -5.13 3.85 21.74
C PRO A 22 -5.12 3.10 20.41
N PRO A 23 -6.20 3.07 19.59
CA PRO A 23 -6.17 2.41 18.28
C PRO A 23 -5.19 3.04 17.28
N LEU A 24 -5.01 4.37 17.30
CA LEU A 24 -4.01 5.03 16.45
C LEU A 24 -2.60 4.62 16.86
N VAL A 25 -2.31 4.64 18.18
CA VAL A 25 -1.00 4.22 18.70
C VAL A 25 -0.71 2.78 18.34
N LEU A 26 -1.69 1.88 18.52
CA LEU A 26 -1.56 0.47 18.14
C LEU A 26 -1.23 0.30 16.66
N VAL A 27 -2.02 0.92 15.78
CA VAL A 27 -1.81 0.82 14.33
C VAL A 27 -0.44 1.40 13.95
N ALA A 28 -0.07 2.58 14.48
CA ALA A 28 1.23 3.18 14.21
C ALA A 28 2.38 2.25 14.67
N THR A 29 2.28 1.66 15.85
CA THR A 29 3.28 0.69 16.35
C THR A 29 3.40 -0.51 15.42
N LEU A 30 2.27 -1.07 14.94
CA LEU A 30 2.26 -2.21 14.01
C LEU A 30 2.83 -1.86 12.62
N TYR A 31 2.81 -0.59 12.21
CA TYR A 31 3.49 -0.15 10.99
C TYR A 31 5.00 0.07 11.20
N VAL A 32 5.42 0.46 12.40
CA VAL A 32 6.83 0.72 12.73
C VAL A 32 7.62 -0.56 12.97
N LEU A 33 7.02 -1.55 13.64
CA LEU A 33 7.72 -2.79 14.03
C LEU A 33 8.37 -3.53 12.85
N PRO A 34 7.74 -3.71 11.69
CA PRO A 34 8.37 -4.35 10.53
C PRO A 34 9.50 -3.52 9.91
N LEU A 35 9.54 -2.20 10.16
CA LEU A 35 10.61 -1.34 9.65
C LEU A 35 11.92 -1.53 10.41
N ALA A 36 11.83 -1.82 11.70
CA ALA A 36 12.96 -1.82 12.61
C ALA A 36 13.76 -3.12 12.53
N GLY A 37 14.62 -3.28 11.54
CA GLY A 37 15.60 -4.35 11.58
C GLY A 37 15.90 -5.08 10.27
N SER A 38 15.21 -4.82 9.20
CA SER A 38 15.49 -5.47 7.92
C SER A 38 16.77 -4.89 7.27
N ALA A 39 17.92 -5.41 7.65
CA ALA A 39 19.20 -4.89 7.20
C ALA A 39 19.67 -5.42 5.83
N LEU A 40 18.92 -6.28 5.12
CA LEU A 40 19.54 -7.04 4.03
C LEU A 40 18.76 -7.10 2.71
N ALA A 41 17.47 -6.79 2.68
CA ALA A 41 16.71 -6.81 1.43
C ALA A 41 16.62 -5.42 0.80
N THR A 42 17.53 -5.09 -0.09
CA THR A 42 17.41 -3.90 -0.95
C THR A 42 16.45 -4.19 -2.11
N ASN A 43 15.59 -3.23 -2.41
CA ASN A 43 14.76 -3.26 -3.61
C ASN A 43 15.20 -2.12 -4.55
N PRO A 44 15.45 -2.38 -5.84
CA PRO A 44 15.91 -1.36 -6.78
C PRO A 44 15.07 -0.08 -6.77
N ASN A 45 13.75 -0.21 -6.61
CA ASN A 45 12.83 0.92 -6.55
C ASN A 45 13.10 1.84 -5.34
N GLU A 46 13.42 1.27 -4.17
CA GLU A 46 13.78 2.06 -2.98
C GLU A 46 15.16 2.70 -3.13
N VAL A 47 16.14 1.92 -3.63
CA VAL A 47 17.51 2.39 -3.83
C VAL A 47 17.51 3.60 -4.75
N ALA A 48 16.91 3.52 -5.95
CA ALA A 48 16.84 4.63 -6.89
C ALA A 48 16.19 5.90 -6.31
N ARG A 49 15.18 5.75 -5.44
CA ARG A 49 14.52 6.88 -4.76
C ARG A 49 15.41 7.49 -3.67
N ILE A 50 16.12 6.68 -2.91
CA ILE A 50 17.04 7.15 -1.86
C ILE A 50 18.24 7.83 -2.48
N GLU A 51 18.82 7.27 -3.54
CA GLU A 51 19.91 7.87 -4.31
C GLU A 51 19.51 9.24 -4.84
N LEU A 52 18.33 9.37 -5.48
CA LEU A 52 17.83 10.65 -5.96
C LEU A 52 17.60 11.64 -4.81
N SER A 53 17.10 11.18 -3.67
CA SER A 53 16.91 12.04 -2.49
C SER A 53 18.25 12.57 -1.96
N ALA A 54 19.26 11.73 -1.89
CA ALA A 54 20.60 12.10 -1.47
C ALA A 54 21.28 13.02 -2.49
N SER A 55 21.16 12.75 -3.79
CA SER A 55 21.70 13.58 -4.86
C SER A 55 21.13 15.00 -4.80
N ILE A 56 19.84 15.15 -4.57
CA ILE A 56 19.21 16.46 -4.39
C ILE A 56 19.71 17.13 -3.10
N ALA A 57 19.73 16.39 -1.98
CA ALA A 57 20.04 16.93 -0.66
C ALA A 57 21.47 17.44 -0.53
N PHE A 58 22.45 16.73 -1.09
CA PHE A 58 23.87 17.02 -0.86
C PHE A 58 24.56 17.71 -2.03
N TRP A 59 24.09 17.49 -3.27
CA TRP A 59 24.75 18.04 -4.46
C TRP A 59 23.86 18.93 -5.32
N ALA A 60 22.58 19.12 -4.93
CA ALA A 60 21.59 19.87 -5.71
C ALA A 60 21.52 19.40 -7.19
N ARG A 61 21.62 18.09 -7.40
CA ARG A 61 21.63 17.43 -8.72
C ARG A 61 20.55 16.38 -8.82
N PHE A 62 20.23 16.02 -10.05
CA PHE A 62 19.29 14.92 -10.35
C PHE A 62 20.01 13.66 -10.85
N ASP A 63 21.26 13.73 -11.26
CA ASP A 63 22.04 12.55 -11.58
C ASP A 63 22.47 11.82 -10.30
N LEU A 64 22.53 10.48 -10.39
CA LEU A 64 22.73 9.60 -9.25
C LEU A 64 24.20 9.26 -8.98
N GLY A 65 25.14 9.65 -9.88
CA GLY A 65 26.52 9.16 -9.86
C GLY A 65 27.15 9.16 -8.47
N SER A 66 27.18 10.32 -7.80
CA SER A 66 27.80 10.44 -6.47
C SER A 66 27.04 9.69 -5.36
N ALA A 67 25.72 9.54 -5.47
CA ALA A 67 24.94 8.76 -4.51
C ALA A 67 25.12 7.25 -4.73
N ALA A 68 25.23 6.83 -5.98
CA ALA A 68 25.47 5.43 -6.35
C ALA A 68 26.84 4.91 -5.87
N GLU A 69 27.85 5.77 -5.77
CA GLU A 69 29.15 5.43 -5.18
C GLU A 69 29.03 5.05 -3.68
N VAL A 70 28.03 5.59 -2.99
CA VAL A 70 27.81 5.36 -1.55
C VAL A 70 26.82 4.23 -1.29
N TYR A 71 25.71 4.18 -2.05
CA TYR A 71 24.58 3.27 -1.78
C TYR A 71 24.54 2.05 -2.69
N GLY A 72 25.42 2.01 -3.72
CA GLY A 72 25.38 1.02 -4.79
C GLY A 72 24.39 1.43 -5.88
N LEU A 73 24.70 1.12 -7.14
CA LEU A 73 23.87 1.48 -8.28
C LEU A 73 22.57 0.67 -8.31
N SER A 74 21.45 1.35 -8.36
CA SER A 74 20.14 0.72 -8.57
C SER A 74 20.01 0.16 -9.99
N GLU A 75 19.22 -0.91 -10.16
CA GLU A 75 18.80 -1.42 -11.47
C GLU A 75 17.68 -0.55 -12.09
N ASP A 76 16.96 0.23 -11.26
CA ASP A 76 15.86 1.09 -11.67
C ASP A 76 16.34 2.48 -12.11
N VAL A 77 17.20 2.50 -13.13
CA VAL A 77 17.86 3.71 -13.65
C VAL A 77 17.74 3.85 -15.17
N SER A 78 17.89 5.09 -15.61
CA SER A 78 17.95 5.52 -17.00
C SER A 78 19.27 6.21 -17.29
N ILE A 79 19.80 6.05 -18.49
CA ILE A 79 21.06 6.65 -18.91
C ILE A 79 20.80 7.67 -20.01
N ARG A 80 21.34 8.90 -19.83
CA ARG A 80 21.35 9.93 -20.86
C ARG A 80 22.61 10.75 -20.80
N ASP A 81 23.25 10.93 -21.94
CA ASP A 81 24.48 11.72 -22.08
C ASP A 81 25.59 11.31 -21.07
N GLY A 82 25.71 10.00 -20.84
CA GLY A 82 26.68 9.42 -19.89
C GLY A 82 26.35 9.62 -18.41
N LYS A 83 25.21 10.22 -18.08
CA LYS A 83 24.73 10.40 -16.71
C LYS A 83 23.60 9.41 -16.38
N ILE A 84 23.52 9.06 -15.10
CA ILE A 84 22.58 8.08 -14.58
C ILE A 84 21.49 8.82 -13.81
N TYR A 85 20.23 8.51 -14.09
CA TYR A 85 19.06 9.12 -13.48
C TYR A 85 18.11 8.04 -12.95
N SER A 86 17.35 8.34 -11.89
CA SER A 86 16.25 7.47 -11.46
C SER A 86 15.16 7.44 -12.53
N ASP A 87 14.67 6.25 -12.89
CA ASP A 87 13.51 6.10 -13.78
C ASP A 87 12.16 6.26 -13.05
N LYS A 88 12.20 6.39 -11.73
CA LYS A 88 11.00 6.52 -10.90
C LYS A 88 10.46 7.95 -10.87
N ALA A 89 9.15 8.06 -10.65
CA ALA A 89 8.51 9.34 -10.42
C ALA A 89 9.18 10.07 -9.23
N PRO A 90 9.61 11.34 -9.40
CA PRO A 90 10.56 11.98 -8.48
C PRO A 90 9.93 12.52 -7.19
N GLY A 91 8.59 12.58 -7.09
CA GLY A 91 7.89 13.31 -6.03
C GLY A 91 8.28 12.87 -4.62
N LEU A 92 8.33 11.55 -4.36
CA LEU A 92 8.73 11.04 -3.05
C LEU A 92 10.18 11.40 -2.74
N SER A 93 11.09 11.28 -3.71
CA SER A 93 12.50 11.64 -3.55
C SER A 93 12.71 13.12 -3.27
N MET A 94 11.94 13.99 -3.92
CA MET A 94 12.01 15.44 -3.70
C MET A 94 11.53 15.84 -2.31
N VAL A 95 10.47 15.20 -1.80
CA VAL A 95 10.02 15.42 -0.40
C VAL A 95 11.00 14.81 0.60
N ALA A 96 11.67 13.73 0.23
CA ALA A 96 12.66 13.09 1.09
C ALA A 96 13.96 13.89 1.19
N ALA A 97 14.37 14.61 0.15
CA ALA A 97 15.65 15.33 0.13
C ALA A 97 15.86 16.28 1.34
N PRO A 98 14.92 17.17 1.71
CA PRO A 98 15.07 17.99 2.91
C PRO A 98 15.14 17.15 4.20
N VAL A 99 14.42 16.01 4.26
CA VAL A 99 14.49 15.10 5.42
C VAL A 99 15.89 14.48 5.49
N VAL A 100 16.44 13.99 4.37
CA VAL A 100 17.81 13.45 4.27
C VAL A 100 18.82 14.46 4.81
N TRP A 101 18.72 15.71 4.38
CA TRP A 101 19.62 16.79 4.83
C TRP A 101 19.53 17.02 6.34
N VAL A 102 18.32 17.09 6.91
CA VAL A 102 18.08 17.32 8.35
C VAL A 102 18.57 16.17 9.21
N VAL A 103 18.36 14.91 8.78
CA VAL A 103 18.72 13.73 9.59
C VAL A 103 20.20 13.31 9.40
N ASN A 104 20.88 13.82 8.40
CA ASN A 104 22.28 13.50 8.13
C ASN A 104 23.20 13.59 9.37
N PRO A 105 23.19 14.67 10.19
CA PRO A 105 24.09 14.77 11.33
C PRO A 105 23.80 13.78 12.46
N ILE A 106 22.62 13.15 12.47
CA ILE A 106 22.13 12.30 13.57
C ILE A 106 22.27 10.81 13.26
N LEU A 107 22.23 10.44 11.96
CA LEU A 107 22.26 9.04 11.56
C LEU A 107 23.68 8.47 11.52
N PRO A 108 23.83 7.16 11.79
CA PRO A 108 25.10 6.46 11.55
C PRO A 108 25.57 6.62 10.10
N ARG A 109 26.87 6.79 9.92
CA ARG A 109 27.50 7.01 8.60
C ARG A 109 27.57 5.73 7.78
N ALA A 110 27.54 5.89 6.47
CA ALA A 110 27.90 4.82 5.54
C ALA A 110 29.41 4.52 5.65
N PRO A 111 29.85 3.28 5.43
CA PRO A 111 31.28 2.97 5.37
C PRO A 111 32.01 3.87 4.36
N SER A 112 33.11 4.46 4.80
CA SER A 112 33.99 5.32 3.97
C SER A 112 33.29 6.55 3.35
N SER A 113 32.23 7.08 3.98
CA SER A 113 31.47 8.23 3.51
C SER A 113 30.96 9.10 4.66
N ASP A 114 30.84 10.41 4.40
CA ASP A 114 30.19 11.36 5.33
C ASP A 114 28.64 11.35 5.23
N LEU A 115 28.08 10.52 4.36
CA LEU A 115 26.64 10.37 4.20
C LEU A 115 26.04 9.38 5.21
N PRO A 116 24.74 9.47 5.53
CA PRO A 116 24.08 8.50 6.39
C PRO A 116 24.09 7.12 5.76
N GLY A 117 24.20 6.08 6.58
CA GLY A 117 24.09 4.70 6.12
C GLY A 117 22.72 4.43 5.48
N TYR A 118 22.68 3.59 4.46
CA TYR A 118 21.46 3.27 3.71
C TYR A 118 20.30 2.85 4.62
N TRP A 119 20.53 1.90 5.51
CA TRP A 119 19.45 1.33 6.35
C TRP A 119 18.85 2.31 7.34
N PRO A 120 19.64 3.05 8.15
CA PRO A 120 19.09 4.07 9.04
C PRO A 120 18.31 5.13 8.26
N LEU A 121 18.84 5.55 7.11
CA LEU A 121 18.18 6.53 6.25
C LEU A 121 16.86 6.00 5.70
N ARG A 122 16.86 4.79 5.11
CA ARG A 122 15.66 4.13 4.60
C ARG A 122 14.57 4.03 5.67
N HIS A 123 14.93 3.62 6.90
CA HIS A 123 13.97 3.47 8.00
C HIS A 123 13.32 4.81 8.36
N VAL A 124 14.12 5.87 8.51
CA VAL A 124 13.60 7.19 8.85
C VAL A 124 12.70 7.74 7.73
N LEU A 125 13.13 7.63 6.48
CA LEU A 125 12.33 8.08 5.33
C LEU A 125 11.03 7.29 5.21
N THR A 126 11.09 5.97 5.35
CA THR A 126 9.89 5.13 5.31
C THR A 126 8.94 5.46 6.45
N LEU A 127 9.45 5.62 7.68
CA LEU A 127 8.64 6.00 8.84
C LEU A 127 7.90 7.32 8.59
N LEU A 128 8.64 8.38 8.24
CA LEU A 128 8.08 9.73 8.18
C LEU A 128 7.21 9.98 6.95
N LEU A 129 7.62 9.44 5.79
CA LEU A 129 7.03 9.79 4.50
C LEU A 129 6.10 8.71 3.93
N VAL A 130 6.08 7.51 4.52
CA VAL A 130 5.25 6.41 4.04
C VAL A 130 4.39 5.83 5.15
N ALA A 131 4.98 5.35 6.26
CA ALA A 131 4.25 4.63 7.31
C ALA A 131 3.26 5.55 8.05
N LEU A 132 3.71 6.69 8.57
CA LEU A 132 2.83 7.65 9.24
C LEU A 132 1.74 8.21 8.31
N PRO A 133 2.02 8.61 7.06
CA PRO A 133 0.99 8.94 6.07
C PRO A 133 0.01 7.80 5.79
N ALA A 134 0.46 6.54 5.68
CA ALA A 134 -0.41 5.40 5.46
C ALA A 134 -1.34 5.12 6.65
N VAL A 135 -0.85 5.28 7.87
CA VAL A 135 -1.70 5.25 9.09
C VAL A 135 -2.76 6.35 9.02
N GLY A 136 -2.36 7.59 8.72
CA GLY A 136 -3.30 8.70 8.53
C GLY A 136 -4.33 8.42 7.44
N LEU A 137 -3.92 7.80 6.32
CA LEU A 137 -4.79 7.39 5.23
C LEU A 137 -5.83 6.36 5.69
N ALA A 138 -5.45 5.35 6.49
CA ALA A 138 -6.39 4.36 7.01
C ALA A 138 -7.47 5.01 7.89
N PHE A 139 -7.09 6.00 8.72
CA PHE A 139 -8.05 6.77 9.51
C PHE A 139 -8.93 7.67 8.64
N LEU A 140 -8.40 8.24 7.56
CA LEU A 140 -9.16 8.99 6.58
C LEU A 140 -10.19 8.11 5.87
N VAL A 141 -9.83 6.87 5.51
CA VAL A 141 -10.76 5.86 4.98
C VAL A 141 -11.88 5.56 5.97
N GLY A 142 -11.55 5.35 7.25
CA GLY A 142 -12.55 5.16 8.30
C GLY A 142 -13.51 6.34 8.45
N ALA A 143 -13.00 7.58 8.32
CA ALA A 143 -13.80 8.81 8.35
C ALA A 143 -14.68 8.98 7.11
N ALA A 144 -14.27 8.39 5.99
CA ALA A 144 -14.98 8.47 4.71
C ALA A 144 -16.26 7.62 4.68
N VAL A 145 -16.37 6.59 5.52
CA VAL A 145 -17.57 5.73 5.56
C VAL A 145 -18.77 6.57 6.02
N PRO A 146 -19.85 6.65 5.19
CA PRO A 146 -21.04 7.45 5.52
C PRO A 146 -21.73 6.95 6.78
N ASP A 147 -22.39 7.86 7.48
CA ASP A 147 -23.28 7.58 8.64
C ASP A 147 -22.61 6.80 9.80
N ALA A 148 -21.28 6.72 9.81
CA ALA A 148 -20.55 6.06 10.88
C ALA A 148 -20.37 6.96 12.11
N ASP A 149 -20.71 6.44 13.28
CA ASP A 149 -20.35 7.06 14.56
C ASP A 149 -18.83 6.94 14.84
N PRO A 150 -18.27 7.68 15.80
CA PRO A 150 -16.83 7.68 16.08
C PRO A 150 -16.24 6.28 16.35
N THR A 151 -16.99 5.39 17.01
CA THR A 151 -16.53 4.04 17.34
C THR A 151 -16.43 3.18 16.08
N ARG A 152 -17.40 3.28 15.17
CA ARG A 152 -17.37 2.60 13.87
C ARG A 152 -16.23 3.12 12.98
N ARG A 153 -16.03 4.45 12.95
CA ARG A 153 -14.93 5.04 12.17
C ARG A 153 -13.58 4.49 12.60
N THR A 154 -13.36 4.35 13.92
CA THR A 154 -12.15 3.72 14.45
C THR A 154 -12.04 2.25 14.03
N SER A 155 -13.12 1.49 14.09
CA SER A 155 -13.12 0.09 13.66
C SER A 155 -12.83 -0.04 12.15
N PHE A 156 -13.40 0.82 11.32
CA PHE A 156 -13.10 0.86 9.89
C PHE A 156 -11.65 1.27 9.62
N ALA A 157 -11.10 2.21 10.37
CA ALA A 157 -9.70 2.60 10.26
C ALA A 157 -8.75 1.45 10.60
N VAL A 158 -9.02 0.70 11.68
CA VAL A 158 -8.24 -0.49 12.07
C VAL A 158 -8.31 -1.57 10.99
N ILE A 159 -9.50 -1.85 10.43
CA ILE A 159 -9.66 -2.82 9.35
C ILE A 159 -8.94 -2.33 8.08
N ALA A 160 -9.09 -1.08 7.69
CA ALA A 160 -8.40 -0.52 6.54
C ALA A 160 -6.87 -0.58 6.70
N ALA A 161 -6.37 -0.33 7.90
CA ALA A 161 -4.95 -0.40 8.21
C ALA A 161 -4.39 -1.82 8.19
N LEU A 162 -5.06 -2.77 8.84
CA LEU A 162 -4.48 -4.08 9.17
C LEU A 162 -5.01 -5.24 8.32
N ALA A 163 -6.10 -5.02 7.57
CA ALA A 163 -6.70 -6.05 6.73
C ALA A 163 -6.67 -5.68 5.23
N THR A 164 -5.67 -4.91 4.80
CA THR A 164 -5.55 -4.50 3.41
C THR A 164 -4.08 -4.33 2.99
N PRO A 165 -3.77 -4.31 1.68
CA PRO A 165 -2.42 -4.05 1.18
C PRO A 165 -1.84 -2.67 1.58
N LEU A 166 -2.63 -1.76 2.14
CA LEU A 166 -2.11 -0.49 2.68
C LEU A 166 -1.05 -0.72 3.76
N TRP A 167 -1.18 -1.79 4.56
CA TRP A 167 -0.16 -2.13 5.55
C TRP A 167 1.16 -2.49 4.89
N THR A 168 1.14 -3.41 3.94
CA THR A 168 2.34 -3.82 3.19
C THR A 168 3.05 -2.62 2.56
N TYR A 169 2.29 -1.78 1.83
CA TYR A 169 2.87 -0.61 1.14
C TYR A 169 3.12 0.59 2.06
N GLY A 170 2.68 0.53 3.29
CA GLY A 170 3.07 1.44 4.37
C GLY A 170 4.42 1.09 5.02
N THR A 171 5.04 -0.04 4.68
CA THR A 171 6.32 -0.49 5.25
C THR A 171 7.49 -0.44 4.27
N VAL A 172 7.28 0.00 3.05
CA VAL A 172 8.30 0.09 1.99
C VAL A 172 8.43 1.51 1.46
N PHE A 173 9.62 1.95 1.12
CA PHE A 173 9.87 3.31 0.60
C PHE A 173 9.48 3.44 -0.87
N PHE A 174 8.21 3.12 -1.17
CA PHE A 174 7.61 3.24 -2.49
C PHE A 174 6.65 4.43 -2.56
N GLY A 175 6.44 4.97 -3.76
CA GLY A 175 5.50 6.07 -3.98
C GLY A 175 4.02 5.68 -3.86
N HIS A 176 3.67 4.39 -3.80
CA HIS A 176 2.30 3.89 -3.88
C HIS A 176 1.40 4.34 -2.71
N ALA A 177 1.85 4.20 -1.46
CA ALA A 177 1.05 4.64 -0.30
C ALA A 177 0.98 6.17 -0.17
N PRO A 178 2.06 6.95 -0.36
CA PRO A 178 1.98 8.40 -0.43
C PRO A 178 1.08 8.93 -1.54
N SER A 179 1.14 8.33 -2.74
CA SER A 179 0.24 8.73 -3.85
C SER A 179 -1.22 8.36 -3.56
N ALA A 180 -1.48 7.24 -2.87
CA ALA A 180 -2.81 6.86 -2.41
C ALA A 180 -3.40 7.90 -1.43
N LEU A 181 -2.58 8.43 -0.50
CA LEU A 181 -2.99 9.51 0.38
C LEU A 181 -3.31 10.78 -0.41
N LEU A 182 -2.41 11.21 -1.29
CA LEU A 182 -2.59 12.41 -2.12
C LEU A 182 -3.85 12.30 -3.00
N MET A 183 -4.07 11.14 -3.64
CA MET A 183 -5.26 10.89 -4.45
C MET A 183 -6.54 10.91 -3.60
N THR A 184 -6.51 10.32 -2.41
CA THR A 184 -7.66 10.33 -1.50
C THR A 184 -7.98 11.75 -1.04
N LEU A 185 -6.96 12.56 -0.71
CA LEU A 185 -7.12 13.97 -0.36
C LEU A 185 -7.65 14.79 -1.54
N ALA A 186 -7.10 14.59 -2.75
CA ALA A 186 -7.59 15.25 -3.96
C ALA A 186 -9.04 14.89 -4.25
N TRP A 187 -9.39 13.59 -4.16
CA TRP A 187 -10.76 13.13 -4.36
C TRP A 187 -11.74 13.79 -3.40
N PHE A 188 -11.44 13.77 -2.09
CA PHE A 188 -12.33 14.38 -1.11
C PHE A 188 -12.33 15.90 -1.15
N ALA A 189 -11.23 16.52 -1.55
CA ALA A 189 -11.20 17.96 -1.76
C ALA A 189 -12.07 18.41 -2.94
N LEU A 190 -12.04 17.68 -4.05
CA LEU A 190 -12.66 18.08 -5.31
C LEU A 190 -14.07 17.50 -5.51
N LEU A 191 -14.28 16.23 -5.14
CA LEU A 191 -15.55 15.54 -5.37
C LEU A 191 -16.38 15.34 -4.09
N GLY A 192 -15.76 15.47 -2.92
CA GLY A 192 -16.40 15.31 -1.61
C GLY A 192 -16.47 13.86 -1.14
N PHE A 193 -17.02 13.69 0.05
CA PHE A 193 -17.35 12.37 0.59
C PHE A 193 -18.70 11.92 0.03
N PRO A 194 -18.89 10.63 -0.29
CA PRO A 194 -20.16 10.12 -0.77
C PRO A 194 -21.32 10.50 0.17
N GLY A 195 -22.40 11.02 -0.42
CA GLY A 195 -23.61 11.40 0.34
C GLY A 195 -23.47 12.67 1.20
N ARG A 196 -22.36 13.40 1.11
CA ARG A 196 -22.18 14.68 1.82
C ARG A 196 -22.11 15.84 0.82
N PRO A 197 -22.93 16.89 0.99
CA PRO A 197 -22.85 18.07 0.13
C PRO A 197 -21.48 18.72 0.27
N LEU A 198 -20.89 19.09 -0.88
CA LEU A 198 -19.60 19.77 -0.96
C LEU A 198 -19.79 21.18 -1.50
N SER A 199 -19.36 22.19 -0.75
CA SER A 199 -19.09 23.51 -1.27
C SER A 199 -17.64 23.59 -1.74
N LEU A 200 -17.44 23.69 -3.05
CA LEU A 200 -16.11 23.76 -3.65
C LEU A 200 -15.71 25.22 -3.90
N GLY A 201 -15.01 25.81 -2.94
CA GLY A 201 -14.40 27.15 -3.08
C GLY A 201 -13.03 27.09 -3.77
N ALA A 202 -12.54 28.25 -4.26
CA ALA A 202 -11.31 28.38 -5.02
C ALA A 202 -10.07 27.81 -4.29
N GLY A 203 -9.88 28.12 -3.01
CA GLY A 203 -8.74 27.61 -2.22
C GLY A 203 -8.74 26.08 -2.10
N ARG A 204 -9.92 25.50 -1.85
CA ARG A 204 -10.07 24.03 -1.78
C ARG A 204 -9.85 23.37 -3.13
N ALA A 205 -10.32 24.03 -4.21
CA ALA A 205 -10.10 23.59 -5.59
C ALA A 205 -8.60 23.58 -5.94
N ALA A 206 -7.89 24.66 -5.62
CA ALA A 206 -6.45 24.76 -5.85
C ALA A 206 -5.66 23.73 -5.07
N LEU A 207 -5.94 23.54 -3.77
CA LEU A 207 -5.28 22.53 -2.94
C LEU A 207 -5.58 21.10 -3.39
N GLY A 208 -6.83 20.81 -3.75
CA GLY A 208 -7.21 19.51 -4.30
C GLY A 208 -6.53 19.23 -5.64
N GLY A 209 -6.43 20.25 -6.50
CA GLY A 209 -5.65 20.20 -7.74
C GLY A 209 -4.17 19.94 -7.47
N ALA A 210 -3.56 20.68 -6.53
CA ALA A 210 -2.14 20.50 -6.19
C ALA A 210 -1.86 19.08 -5.66
N ALA A 211 -2.73 18.53 -4.82
CA ALA A 211 -2.63 17.16 -4.37
C ALA A 211 -2.73 16.16 -5.54
N ALA A 212 -3.64 16.39 -6.51
CA ALA A 212 -3.78 15.58 -7.70
C ALA A 212 -2.52 15.62 -8.58
N GLY A 213 -2.00 16.81 -8.85
CA GLY A 213 -0.77 16.99 -9.65
C GLY A 213 0.45 16.39 -8.96
N PHE A 214 0.58 16.57 -7.64
CA PHE A 214 1.69 15.99 -6.89
C PHE A 214 1.58 14.47 -6.74
N ALA A 215 0.37 13.89 -6.76
CA ALA A 215 0.20 12.45 -6.84
C ALA A 215 0.77 11.87 -8.14
N ILE A 216 0.58 12.55 -9.30
CA ILE A 216 1.21 12.16 -10.57
C ILE A 216 2.73 12.25 -10.46
N THR A 217 3.24 13.32 -9.83
CA THR A 217 4.68 13.50 -9.55
C THR A 217 5.25 12.36 -8.67
N THR A 218 4.41 11.73 -7.83
CA THR A 218 4.79 10.64 -6.92
C THR A 218 4.65 9.26 -7.57
N GLU A 219 3.60 9.04 -8.38
CA GLU A 219 3.33 7.81 -9.14
C GLU A 219 2.58 8.16 -10.42
N TYR A 220 3.21 8.01 -11.59
CA TYR A 220 2.65 8.42 -12.90
C TYR A 220 1.27 7.84 -13.21
N PRO A 221 0.95 6.55 -12.94
CA PRO A 221 -0.36 5.99 -13.27
C PRO A 221 -1.54 6.69 -12.58
N THR A 222 -1.31 7.49 -11.53
CA THR A 222 -2.39 8.25 -10.87
C THR A 222 -3.05 9.28 -11.80
N VAL A 223 -2.43 9.59 -12.94
CA VAL A 223 -3.04 10.43 -14.01
C VAL A 223 -4.41 9.90 -14.44
N LEU A 224 -4.64 8.58 -14.38
CA LEU A 224 -5.94 7.98 -14.72
C LEU A 224 -7.04 8.39 -13.72
N ILE A 225 -6.73 8.41 -12.43
CA ILE A 225 -7.67 8.84 -11.39
C ILE A 225 -7.91 10.35 -11.51
N VAL A 226 -6.86 11.12 -11.78
CA VAL A 226 -6.94 12.56 -12.00
C VAL A 226 -7.83 12.86 -13.20
N ALA A 227 -7.68 12.16 -14.31
CA ALA A 227 -8.54 12.30 -15.49
C ALA A 227 -10.03 12.05 -15.15
N VAL A 228 -10.34 11.04 -14.35
CA VAL A 228 -11.71 10.77 -13.88
C VAL A 228 -12.23 11.89 -12.97
N ILE A 229 -11.39 12.43 -12.09
CA ILE A 229 -11.77 13.59 -11.25
C ILE A 229 -12.15 14.77 -12.14
N TYR A 230 -11.31 15.14 -13.11
CA TYR A 230 -11.56 16.28 -14.01
C TYR A 230 -12.78 16.05 -14.90
N ALA A 231 -12.92 14.86 -15.50
CA ALA A 231 -14.11 14.50 -16.25
C ALA A 231 -15.38 14.65 -15.39
N THR A 232 -15.31 14.22 -14.12
CA THR A 232 -16.43 14.35 -13.17
C THR A 232 -16.76 15.82 -12.88
N LEU A 233 -15.75 16.68 -12.67
CA LEU A 233 -15.95 18.11 -12.46
C LEU A 233 -16.63 18.78 -13.66
N VAL A 234 -16.21 18.41 -14.87
CA VAL A 234 -16.82 18.90 -16.12
C VAL A 234 -18.28 18.41 -16.23
N VAL A 235 -18.54 17.12 -16.04
CA VAL A 235 -19.90 16.54 -16.07
C VAL A 235 -20.80 17.17 -15.02
N ARG A 236 -20.26 17.49 -13.84
CA ARG A 236 -21.00 18.21 -12.77
C ARG A 236 -21.20 19.68 -13.06
N ARG A 237 -20.73 20.18 -14.20
CA ARG A 237 -20.82 21.59 -14.62
C ARG A 237 -20.21 22.54 -13.57
N THR A 238 -19.05 22.17 -13.03
CA THR A 238 -18.31 23.00 -12.09
C THR A 238 -18.01 24.37 -12.74
N ALA A 239 -18.22 25.45 -12.00
CA ALA A 239 -18.00 26.80 -12.49
C ALA A 239 -16.56 26.99 -13.02
N LEU A 240 -16.42 27.63 -14.16
CA LEU A 240 -15.14 27.78 -14.86
C LEU A 240 -14.01 28.36 -13.99
N PRO A 241 -14.23 29.38 -13.13
CA PRO A 241 -13.20 29.89 -12.23
C PRO A 241 -12.70 28.83 -11.24
N ILE A 242 -13.59 27.97 -10.73
CA ILE A 242 -13.23 26.89 -9.83
C ILE A 242 -12.42 25.81 -10.55
N LEU A 243 -12.84 25.45 -11.78
CA LEU A 243 -12.10 24.53 -12.62
C LEU A 243 -10.70 25.07 -12.96
N ALA A 244 -10.59 26.36 -13.26
CA ALA A 244 -9.30 27.03 -13.50
C ALA A 244 -8.39 26.97 -12.26
N CYS A 245 -8.93 27.21 -11.04
CA CYS A 245 -8.18 27.05 -9.80
C CYS A 245 -7.70 25.60 -9.59
N THR A 246 -8.54 24.61 -9.94
CA THR A 246 -8.16 23.20 -9.84
C THR A 246 -7.02 22.86 -10.81
N ILE A 247 -7.10 23.34 -12.06
CA ILE A 247 -6.06 23.13 -13.08
C ILE A 247 -4.76 23.81 -12.67
N ALA A 248 -4.81 25.07 -12.24
CA ALA A 248 -3.64 25.80 -11.75
C ALA A 248 -2.95 25.07 -10.58
N GLY A 249 -3.74 24.56 -9.64
CA GLY A 249 -3.24 23.73 -8.56
C GLY A 249 -2.56 22.45 -9.07
N ALA A 250 -3.18 21.74 -10.02
CA ALA A 250 -2.60 20.50 -10.57
C ALA A 250 -1.29 20.76 -11.33
N ILE A 251 -1.22 21.86 -12.10
CA ILE A 251 0.02 22.28 -12.75
C ILE A 251 1.09 22.56 -11.68
N ALA A 252 0.77 23.32 -10.62
CA ALA A 252 1.70 23.62 -9.53
C ALA A 252 2.22 22.33 -8.86
N GLY A 253 1.34 21.36 -8.60
CA GLY A 253 1.72 20.05 -8.04
C GLY A 253 2.56 19.19 -9.00
N ALA A 254 2.42 19.37 -10.31
CA ALA A 254 3.17 18.63 -11.32
C ALA A 254 4.53 19.28 -11.68
N ILE A 255 4.74 20.57 -11.38
CA ILE A 255 5.99 21.29 -11.68
C ILE A 255 7.24 20.48 -11.30
N PRO A 256 7.35 19.89 -10.10
CA PRO A 256 8.56 19.16 -9.72
C PRO A 256 8.91 18.03 -10.70
N ALA A 257 7.91 17.25 -11.18
CA ALA A 257 8.14 16.21 -12.18
C ALA A 257 8.53 16.81 -13.54
N LEU A 258 7.84 17.86 -13.98
CA LEU A 258 8.13 18.52 -15.26
C LEU A 258 9.55 19.08 -15.30
N VAL A 259 10.03 19.69 -14.19
CA VAL A 259 11.40 20.17 -14.05
C VAL A 259 12.41 19.01 -14.05
N TYR A 260 12.12 17.97 -13.29
CA TYR A 260 12.96 16.76 -13.28
C TYR A 260 13.11 16.16 -14.67
N HIS A 261 12.00 15.96 -15.38
CA HIS A 261 12.01 15.39 -16.72
C HIS A 261 12.74 16.27 -17.73
N GLN A 262 12.55 17.58 -17.67
CA GLN A 262 13.26 18.51 -18.55
C GLN A 262 14.78 18.41 -18.36
N LEU A 263 15.25 18.37 -17.12
CA LEU A 263 16.68 18.35 -16.80
C LEU A 263 17.30 16.96 -16.96
N ALA A 264 16.59 15.90 -16.58
CA ALA A 264 17.09 14.53 -16.66
C ALA A 264 16.93 13.93 -18.08
N PHE A 265 15.80 14.18 -18.76
CA PHE A 265 15.44 13.49 -20.00
C PHE A 265 15.28 14.43 -21.21
N GLY A 266 15.37 15.74 -21.01
CA GLY A 266 15.42 16.76 -22.08
C GLY A 266 14.09 17.31 -22.52
N ALA A 267 12.95 16.77 -22.04
CA ALA A 267 11.64 17.36 -22.24
C ALA A 267 10.71 17.07 -21.06
N PRO A 268 9.82 18.01 -20.68
CA PRO A 268 9.00 17.86 -19.47
C PRO A 268 7.97 16.72 -19.53
N TRP A 269 7.66 16.20 -20.71
CA TRP A 269 6.75 15.06 -20.94
C TRP A 269 7.46 13.72 -21.12
N LEU A 270 8.80 13.69 -21.20
CA LEU A 270 9.57 12.45 -21.30
C LEU A 270 9.84 11.89 -19.92
N THR A 271 9.55 10.61 -19.76
CA THR A 271 9.91 9.83 -18.57
C THR A 271 11.18 9.02 -18.83
N GLY A 272 11.83 8.52 -17.77
CA GLY A 272 13.00 7.65 -17.89
C GLY A 272 12.74 6.30 -18.58
N TYR A 273 11.48 5.92 -18.77
CA TYR A 273 11.10 4.60 -19.29
C TYR A 273 11.61 4.29 -20.71
N GLY A 274 11.79 5.30 -21.55
CA GLY A 274 12.38 5.16 -22.88
C GLY A 274 13.92 5.15 -22.92
N LEU A 275 14.59 5.32 -21.77
CA LEU A 275 16.04 5.47 -21.65
C LEU A 275 16.63 4.51 -20.60
N LYS A 276 15.98 3.38 -20.38
CA LYS A 276 16.39 2.43 -19.34
C LYS A 276 17.76 1.83 -19.61
N ALA A 277 18.56 1.68 -18.54
CA ALA A 277 19.89 1.09 -18.60
C ALA A 277 19.86 -0.40 -18.97
N HIS A 278 18.80 -1.11 -18.59
CA HIS A 278 18.62 -2.54 -18.88
C HIS A 278 17.69 -2.77 -20.07
N GLY A 279 18.17 -3.42 -21.11
CA GLY A 279 17.45 -3.67 -22.37
C GLY A 279 16.12 -4.41 -22.20
N ASP A 280 16.05 -5.39 -21.29
CA ASP A 280 14.83 -6.16 -21.03
C ASP A 280 13.72 -5.26 -20.47
N PHE A 281 14.04 -4.34 -19.56
CA PHE A 281 13.08 -3.37 -19.04
C PHE A 281 12.70 -2.30 -20.08
N GLN A 282 13.61 -1.94 -20.97
CA GLN A 282 13.31 -1.05 -22.08
C GLN A 282 12.32 -1.70 -23.03
N ALA A 283 12.53 -2.96 -23.42
CA ALA A 283 11.66 -3.73 -24.29
C ALA A 283 10.22 -3.87 -23.73
N ILE A 284 10.05 -3.95 -22.40
CA ILE A 284 8.72 -3.92 -21.76
C ILE A 284 8.02 -2.59 -22.03
N HIS A 285 8.72 -1.46 -21.86
CA HIS A 285 8.12 -0.14 -21.98
C HIS A 285 7.95 0.35 -23.43
N GLU A 286 8.59 -0.27 -24.39
CA GLU A 286 8.40 -0.03 -25.83
C GLU A 286 7.10 -0.66 -26.35
N GLN A 287 6.52 -1.62 -25.64
CA GLN A 287 5.26 -2.25 -26.02
C GLN A 287 4.07 -1.34 -25.69
N GLY A 288 3.15 -1.15 -26.62
CA GLY A 288 1.93 -0.35 -26.45
C GLY A 288 2.22 1.12 -26.11
N ILE A 289 1.57 1.65 -25.10
CA ILE A 289 1.78 3.02 -24.59
C ILE A 289 2.49 2.93 -23.24
N LEU A 290 3.79 3.16 -23.22
CA LEU A 290 4.63 3.10 -22.01
C LEU A 290 4.55 1.73 -21.29
N GLY A 291 4.49 0.64 -22.05
CA GLY A 291 4.35 -0.72 -21.54
C GLY A 291 2.90 -1.16 -21.26
N ILE A 292 1.91 -0.33 -21.59
CA ILE A 292 0.50 -0.65 -21.42
C ILE A 292 -0.10 -1.06 -22.77
N SER A 293 -0.60 -2.28 -22.84
CA SER A 293 -1.32 -2.88 -23.97
C SER A 293 -2.75 -3.24 -23.59
N LEU A 294 -3.49 -3.89 -24.47
CA LEU A 294 -4.80 -4.42 -24.12
C LEU A 294 -4.65 -5.56 -23.09
N PRO A 295 -5.43 -5.55 -22.00
CA PRO A 295 -5.39 -6.63 -21.02
C PRO A 295 -5.72 -7.99 -21.65
N THR A 296 -4.99 -9.02 -21.27
CA THR A 296 -5.34 -10.41 -21.56
C THR A 296 -6.22 -11.00 -20.45
N PHE A 297 -6.85 -12.15 -20.71
CA PHE A 297 -7.57 -12.86 -19.64
C PHE A 297 -6.62 -13.29 -18.52
N GLU A 298 -5.40 -13.73 -18.85
CA GLU A 298 -4.39 -14.11 -17.88
C GLU A 298 -4.00 -12.94 -16.96
N SER A 299 -3.71 -11.77 -17.53
CA SER A 299 -3.32 -10.61 -16.74
C SER A 299 -4.47 -10.05 -15.90
N LEU A 300 -5.72 -10.06 -16.42
CA LEU A 300 -6.91 -9.69 -15.64
C LEU A 300 -7.12 -10.66 -14.47
N TRP A 301 -7.06 -11.97 -14.73
CA TRP A 301 -7.13 -12.98 -13.67
C TRP A 301 -5.98 -12.81 -12.67
N GLY A 302 -4.78 -12.57 -13.19
CA GLY A 302 -3.57 -12.38 -12.40
C GLY A 302 -3.67 -11.24 -11.41
N VAL A 303 -4.10 -10.06 -11.88
CA VAL A 303 -4.23 -8.84 -11.06
C VAL A 303 -5.43 -8.92 -10.10
N LEU A 304 -6.51 -9.63 -10.47
CA LEU A 304 -7.71 -9.70 -9.66
C LEU A 304 -7.74 -10.87 -8.68
N PHE A 305 -7.42 -12.09 -9.13
CA PHE A 305 -7.75 -13.32 -8.40
C PHE A 305 -6.55 -14.20 -8.04
N SER A 306 -5.42 -14.11 -8.75
CA SER A 306 -4.32 -15.06 -8.57
C SER A 306 -3.71 -14.99 -7.16
N ALA A 307 -3.23 -16.13 -6.65
CA ALA A 307 -2.45 -16.17 -5.42
C ALA A 307 -1.10 -15.43 -5.54
N ARG A 308 -0.61 -15.22 -6.78
CA ARG A 308 0.63 -14.50 -7.05
C ARG A 308 0.49 -13.01 -6.74
N ARG A 309 -0.57 -12.34 -7.30
CA ARG A 309 -0.72 -10.87 -7.24
C ARG A 309 -2.17 -10.39 -7.03
N GLY A 310 -3.16 -11.27 -7.06
CA GLY A 310 -4.57 -10.92 -7.12
C GLY A 310 -5.05 -10.05 -5.95
N VAL A 311 -5.55 -8.85 -6.24
CA VAL A 311 -6.02 -7.93 -5.19
C VAL A 311 -7.17 -8.51 -4.37
N LEU A 312 -8.05 -9.30 -5.00
CA LEU A 312 -9.16 -9.98 -4.32
C LEU A 312 -8.72 -11.22 -3.54
N PHE A 313 -7.59 -11.84 -3.92
CA PHE A 313 -6.97 -12.88 -3.13
C PHE A 313 -6.36 -12.29 -1.85
N TYR A 314 -5.56 -11.22 -1.97
CA TYR A 314 -4.90 -10.60 -0.81
C TYR A 314 -5.86 -9.79 0.06
N CYS A 315 -6.92 -9.22 -0.52
CA CYS A 315 -7.92 -8.42 0.19
C CYS A 315 -9.35 -8.79 -0.25
N PRO A 316 -9.86 -10.00 0.09
CA PRO A 316 -11.22 -10.40 -0.28
C PRO A 316 -12.32 -9.52 0.32
N LEU A 317 -12.01 -8.66 1.30
CA LEU A 317 -12.92 -7.59 1.75
C LEU A 317 -13.46 -6.75 0.58
N LEU A 318 -12.67 -6.56 -0.48
CA LEU A 318 -13.07 -5.82 -1.68
C LEU A 318 -14.22 -6.48 -2.47
N LEU A 319 -14.51 -7.76 -2.24
CA LEU A 319 -15.73 -8.43 -2.79
C LEU A 319 -17.02 -7.76 -2.32
N LEU A 320 -16.99 -6.96 -1.25
CA LEU A 320 -18.12 -6.16 -0.81
C LEU A 320 -18.29 -4.86 -1.60
N MET A 321 -17.32 -4.45 -2.43
CA MET A 321 -17.37 -3.21 -3.19
C MET A 321 -18.58 -3.12 -4.15
N PRO A 322 -18.95 -4.16 -4.92
CA PRO A 322 -20.13 -4.12 -5.77
C PRO A 322 -21.42 -3.83 -4.97
N LEU A 323 -21.56 -4.43 -3.79
CA LEU A 323 -22.68 -4.16 -2.88
C LEU A 323 -22.66 -2.72 -2.35
N GLY A 324 -21.48 -2.18 -2.02
CA GLY A 324 -21.31 -0.80 -1.61
C GLY A 324 -21.70 0.18 -2.72
N LEU A 325 -21.23 -0.03 -3.95
CA LEU A 325 -21.58 0.76 -5.12
C LEU A 325 -23.10 0.70 -5.41
N TRP A 326 -23.70 -0.48 -5.40
CA TRP A 326 -25.13 -0.64 -5.59
C TRP A 326 -25.93 0.18 -4.58
N ARG A 327 -25.53 0.17 -3.30
CA ARG A 327 -26.19 0.97 -2.25
C ARG A 327 -26.00 2.46 -2.47
N MET A 328 -24.81 2.89 -2.91
CA MET A 328 -24.56 4.29 -3.27
C MET A 328 -25.47 4.74 -4.41
N VAL A 329 -25.63 3.92 -5.45
CA VAL A 329 -26.56 4.20 -6.56
C VAL A 329 -27.99 4.31 -6.07
N ARG A 330 -28.43 3.41 -5.17
CA ARG A 330 -29.79 3.43 -4.59
C ARG A 330 -30.06 4.67 -3.75
N LYS A 331 -29.06 5.23 -3.06
CA LYS A 331 -29.20 6.40 -2.18
C LYS A 331 -29.01 7.74 -2.91
N GLY A 332 -28.02 7.85 -3.77
CA GLY A 332 -27.57 9.11 -4.40
C GLY A 332 -27.44 9.05 -5.91
N GLY A 333 -27.85 7.95 -6.54
CA GLY A 333 -27.71 7.75 -7.98
C GLY A 333 -26.25 7.52 -8.41
N TRP A 334 -26.02 7.59 -9.71
CA TRP A 334 -24.70 7.38 -10.33
C TRP A 334 -23.72 8.55 -10.11
N ARG A 335 -24.17 9.65 -9.54
CA ARG A 335 -23.34 10.85 -9.36
C ARG A 335 -22.09 10.60 -8.54
N ASP A 336 -22.16 9.79 -7.48
CA ASP A 336 -21.05 9.48 -6.59
C ASP A 336 -20.44 8.11 -6.85
N ALA A 337 -21.26 7.12 -7.22
CA ALA A 337 -20.80 5.77 -7.50
C ALA A 337 -20.08 5.65 -8.86
N GLY A 338 -20.56 6.36 -9.88
CA GLY A 338 -20.01 6.30 -11.24
C GLY A 338 -18.52 6.65 -11.30
N PRO A 339 -18.08 7.80 -10.77
CA PRO A 339 -16.66 8.16 -10.78
C PRO A 339 -15.76 7.14 -10.08
N ILE A 340 -16.19 6.58 -8.94
CA ILE A 340 -15.41 5.57 -8.21
C ILE A 340 -15.28 4.28 -9.05
N LEU A 341 -16.40 3.83 -9.64
CA LEU A 341 -16.39 2.66 -10.51
C LEU A 341 -15.47 2.88 -11.73
N THR A 342 -15.60 4.04 -12.40
CA THR A 342 -14.78 4.38 -13.58
C THR A 342 -13.29 4.44 -13.21
N ALA A 343 -12.92 5.11 -12.11
CA ALA A 343 -11.54 5.19 -11.67
C ALA A 343 -10.97 3.81 -11.30
N THR A 344 -11.75 2.98 -10.60
CA THR A 344 -11.33 1.62 -10.25
C THR A 344 -11.17 0.76 -11.49
N ALA A 345 -12.12 0.80 -12.42
CA ALA A 345 -12.04 0.03 -13.67
C ALA A 345 -10.85 0.48 -14.53
N ALA A 346 -10.63 1.78 -14.70
CA ALA A 346 -9.49 2.31 -15.46
C ALA A 346 -8.16 1.86 -14.86
N TYR A 347 -8.05 1.87 -13.52
CA TYR A 347 -6.84 1.45 -12.83
C TYR A 347 -6.59 -0.06 -12.93
N VAL A 348 -7.63 -0.88 -12.79
CA VAL A 348 -7.54 -2.34 -12.99
C VAL A 348 -7.14 -2.68 -14.41
N LEU A 349 -7.78 -2.05 -15.40
CA LEU A 349 -7.47 -2.28 -16.82
C LEU A 349 -6.03 -1.85 -17.15
N SER A 350 -5.57 -0.70 -16.62
CA SER A 350 -4.19 -0.26 -16.79
C SER A 350 -3.18 -1.22 -16.15
N ALA A 351 -3.42 -1.67 -14.92
CA ALA A 351 -2.55 -2.61 -14.23
C ALA A 351 -2.49 -3.98 -14.94
N ALA A 352 -3.64 -4.46 -15.44
CA ALA A 352 -3.72 -5.70 -16.19
C ALA A 352 -3.18 -5.55 -17.64
N GLY A 353 -3.26 -4.36 -18.21
CA GLY A 353 -2.69 -4.05 -19.52
C GLY A 353 -1.18 -3.84 -19.51
N PHE A 354 -0.58 -3.62 -18.34
CA PHE A 354 0.87 -3.51 -18.24
C PHE A 354 1.53 -4.84 -18.58
N VAL A 355 2.51 -4.83 -19.50
CA VAL A 355 3.15 -6.05 -20.02
C VAL A 355 3.75 -6.89 -18.89
N ASP A 356 4.45 -6.25 -17.94
CA ASP A 356 4.85 -6.88 -16.68
C ASP A 356 3.78 -6.66 -15.58
N TRP A 357 2.57 -7.22 -15.80
CA TRP A 357 1.46 -7.11 -14.85
C TRP A 357 1.80 -7.66 -13.45
N GLN A 358 2.78 -8.54 -13.36
CA GLN A 358 3.28 -9.12 -12.10
C GLN A 358 4.06 -8.09 -11.29
N ALA A 359 4.56 -7.05 -11.94
CA ALA A 359 5.23 -5.90 -11.35
C ALA A 359 6.51 -6.23 -10.56
N GLY A 360 7.27 -7.25 -11.00
CA GLY A 360 8.55 -7.63 -10.39
C GLY A 360 8.43 -8.08 -8.93
N TRP A 361 9.41 -7.75 -8.12
CA TRP A 361 9.49 -8.13 -6.70
C TRP A 361 8.56 -7.29 -5.83
N CYS A 362 7.35 -7.80 -5.59
CA CYS A 362 6.34 -7.13 -4.77
C CYS A 362 5.28 -8.11 -4.24
N ALA A 363 4.54 -7.71 -3.22
CA ALA A 363 3.37 -8.44 -2.73
C ALA A 363 2.08 -7.83 -3.31
N ALA A 364 1.09 -8.65 -3.58
CA ALA A 364 -0.22 -8.25 -4.13
C ALA A 364 -0.11 -7.40 -5.42
N ALA A 365 -1.21 -6.84 -5.88
CA ALA A 365 -1.25 -5.96 -7.06
C ALA A 365 -0.80 -4.54 -6.68
N ARG A 366 0.50 -4.27 -6.60
CA ARG A 366 1.07 -2.99 -6.13
C ARG A 366 0.54 -1.78 -6.90
N HIS A 367 0.34 -1.93 -8.19
CA HIS A 367 -0.14 -0.84 -9.03
C HIS A 367 -1.56 -0.38 -8.67
N LEU A 368 -2.37 -1.19 -7.98
CA LEU A 368 -3.71 -0.81 -7.55
C LEU A 368 -3.74 -0.01 -6.24
N VAL A 369 -2.63 0.09 -5.51
CA VAL A 369 -2.59 0.76 -4.19
C VAL A 369 -3.16 2.19 -4.21
N PRO A 370 -2.90 3.05 -5.21
CA PRO A 370 -3.43 4.42 -5.23
C PRO A 370 -4.96 4.52 -5.26
N ILE A 371 -5.67 3.52 -5.80
CA ILE A 371 -7.15 3.49 -5.85
C ILE A 371 -7.77 2.74 -4.66
N LEU A 372 -7.00 1.90 -3.96
CA LEU A 372 -7.52 1.06 -2.87
C LEU A 372 -8.25 1.82 -1.78
N PRO A 373 -7.82 3.01 -1.31
CA PRO A 373 -8.54 3.71 -0.23
C PRO A 373 -10.00 4.00 -0.56
N LEU A 374 -10.30 4.36 -1.81
CA LEU A 374 -11.67 4.60 -2.27
C LEU A 374 -12.45 3.29 -2.37
N ALA A 375 -11.86 2.24 -2.93
CA ALA A 375 -12.47 0.91 -3.02
C ALA A 375 -12.76 0.31 -1.63
N ILE A 376 -11.82 0.44 -0.69
CA ILE A 376 -11.97 -0.02 0.70
C ILE A 376 -13.08 0.76 1.41
N ALA A 377 -13.13 2.09 1.27
CA ALA A 377 -14.19 2.89 1.88
C ALA A 377 -15.59 2.46 1.39
N VAL A 378 -15.73 2.15 0.10
CA VAL A 378 -16.97 1.63 -0.48
C VAL A 378 -17.30 0.22 0.05
N ALA A 379 -16.32 -0.68 0.10
CA ALA A 379 -16.50 -2.03 0.65
C ALA A 379 -16.90 -1.98 2.13
N LEU A 380 -16.25 -1.14 2.94
CA LEU A 380 -16.58 -0.93 4.35
C LEU A 380 -17.96 -0.31 4.54
N SER A 381 -18.42 0.55 3.62
CA SER A 381 -19.79 1.09 3.66
C SER A 381 -20.85 -0.01 3.50
N ALA A 382 -20.54 -1.06 2.73
CA ALA A 382 -21.36 -2.24 2.63
C ALA A 382 -21.36 -3.06 3.93
N ALA A 383 -20.21 -3.24 4.55
CA ALA A 383 -20.08 -3.92 5.83
C ALA A 383 -20.79 -3.16 6.97
N ALA A 384 -20.85 -1.83 6.90
CA ALA A 384 -21.49 -0.96 7.89
C ALA A 384 -23.01 -1.11 7.94
N THR A 385 -23.63 -1.65 6.91
CA THR A 385 -25.09 -1.73 6.84
C THR A 385 -25.60 -2.98 7.56
N PRO A 386 -26.59 -2.84 8.49
CA PRO A 386 -27.14 -3.98 9.20
C PRO A 386 -27.61 -5.07 8.24
N SER A 387 -27.09 -6.28 8.41
CA SER A 387 -27.64 -7.44 7.74
C SER A 387 -28.83 -7.98 8.56
N LYS A 388 -29.96 -8.23 7.90
CA LYS A 388 -31.10 -8.89 8.53
C LYS A 388 -30.83 -10.38 8.84
N HIS A 389 -29.76 -10.93 8.29
CA HIS A 389 -29.42 -12.35 8.40
C HIS A 389 -28.02 -12.53 9.03
N ARG A 390 -27.89 -13.52 9.92
CA ARG A 390 -26.62 -13.90 10.56
C ARG A 390 -25.54 -14.23 9.52
N TRP A 391 -25.92 -14.85 8.42
CA TRP A 391 -25.00 -15.20 7.31
C TRP A 391 -24.29 -13.99 6.69
N GLY A 392 -24.99 -12.86 6.54
CA GLY A 392 -24.36 -11.66 6.01
C GLY A 392 -23.27 -11.11 6.93
N ALA A 393 -23.50 -11.16 8.26
CA ALA A 393 -22.48 -10.77 9.22
C ALA A 393 -21.31 -11.78 9.26
N ALA A 394 -21.59 -13.08 9.15
CA ALA A 394 -20.56 -14.12 9.08
C ALA A 394 -19.65 -13.95 7.86
N ILE A 395 -20.22 -13.66 6.69
CA ILE A 395 -19.43 -13.37 5.47
C ILE A 395 -18.50 -12.18 5.68
N VAL A 396 -18.96 -11.09 6.29
CA VAL A 396 -18.10 -9.92 6.59
C VAL A 396 -16.96 -10.32 7.51
N VAL A 397 -17.21 -11.11 8.56
CA VAL A 397 -16.19 -11.61 9.49
C VAL A 397 -15.15 -12.45 8.73
N ILE A 398 -15.59 -13.39 7.90
CA ILE A 398 -14.73 -14.26 7.09
C ILE A 398 -13.83 -13.42 6.15
N LEU A 399 -14.42 -12.48 5.43
CA LEU A 399 -13.67 -11.64 4.49
C LEU A 399 -12.60 -10.78 5.20
N ILE A 400 -12.92 -10.23 6.38
CA ILE A 400 -11.95 -9.47 7.18
C ILE A 400 -10.85 -10.41 7.72
N ALA A 401 -11.20 -11.61 8.19
CA ALA A 401 -10.24 -12.57 8.71
C ALA A 401 -9.23 -13.00 7.64
N ILE A 402 -9.70 -13.35 6.44
CA ILE A 402 -8.81 -13.72 5.32
C ILE A 402 -7.94 -12.52 4.92
N SER A 403 -8.55 -11.33 4.74
CA SER A 403 -7.81 -10.12 4.36
C SER A 403 -6.73 -9.77 5.38
N GLY A 404 -7.05 -9.83 6.68
CA GLY A 404 -6.09 -9.54 7.76
C GLY A 404 -4.97 -10.56 7.86
N THR A 405 -5.27 -11.85 7.72
CA THR A 405 -4.26 -12.91 7.69
C THR A 405 -3.32 -12.73 6.50
N ASN A 406 -3.85 -12.48 5.30
CA ASN A 406 -3.03 -12.25 4.12
C ASN A 406 -2.17 -10.98 4.25
N ALA A 407 -2.72 -9.89 4.79
CA ALA A 407 -1.96 -8.67 5.04
C ALA A 407 -0.82 -8.90 6.05
N LEU A 408 -1.06 -9.65 7.13
CA LEU A 408 -0.02 -10.04 8.08
C LEU A 408 1.06 -10.89 7.41
N LEU A 409 0.69 -11.91 6.66
CA LEU A 409 1.64 -12.80 5.98
C LEU A 409 2.48 -12.05 4.92
N THR A 410 1.94 -11.01 4.26
CA THR A 410 2.72 -10.22 3.31
C THR A 410 3.88 -9.46 3.93
N ILE A 411 3.83 -9.17 5.23
CA ILE A 411 4.92 -8.48 5.94
C ILE A 411 5.72 -9.42 6.83
N ALA A 412 5.25 -10.65 7.05
CA ALA A 412 5.81 -11.57 8.02
C ALA A 412 7.25 -12.01 7.73
N LEU A 413 7.65 -12.02 6.47
CA LEU A 413 9.01 -12.32 6.03
C LEU A 413 9.63 -11.13 5.28
N THR A 414 9.03 -10.77 4.17
CA THR A 414 9.43 -9.65 3.29
C THR A 414 8.25 -9.25 2.42
N PRO A 415 8.06 -7.96 2.12
CA PRO A 415 7.05 -7.51 1.15
C PRO A 415 7.49 -7.66 -0.32
N TYR A 416 8.69 -8.18 -0.58
CA TYR A 416 9.30 -8.30 -1.91
C TYR A 416 9.25 -9.74 -2.39
N PHE A 417 8.07 -10.19 -2.84
CA PHE A 417 7.90 -11.54 -3.38
C PHE A 417 8.43 -11.63 -4.80
N PRO A 418 9.39 -12.53 -5.07
CA PRO A 418 9.82 -12.83 -6.43
C PRO A 418 8.67 -13.26 -7.33
N PRO A 419 8.69 -12.89 -8.62
CA PRO A 419 7.61 -13.24 -9.55
C PRO A 419 7.52 -14.73 -9.86
N GLU A 420 8.53 -15.51 -9.57
CA GLU A 420 8.62 -16.96 -9.79
C GLU A 420 7.64 -17.74 -8.88
N PHE A 421 7.31 -17.21 -7.70
CA PHE A 421 6.35 -17.85 -6.81
C PHE A 421 4.91 -17.66 -7.31
N GLY A 422 4.25 -18.76 -7.68
CA GLY A 422 2.84 -18.75 -8.06
C GLY A 422 1.88 -18.48 -6.88
N ALA A 423 2.27 -18.90 -5.67
CA ALA A 423 1.54 -18.70 -4.42
C ALA A 423 2.51 -18.33 -3.28
N PRO A 424 3.03 -17.09 -3.25
CA PRO A 424 4.12 -16.70 -2.34
C PRO A 424 3.81 -16.92 -0.86
N LEU A 425 2.57 -16.73 -0.41
CA LEU A 425 2.20 -16.95 0.98
C LEU A 425 2.38 -18.41 1.40
N ALA A 426 2.05 -19.35 0.51
CA ALA A 426 2.16 -20.78 0.77
C ALA A 426 3.57 -21.33 0.48
N GLN A 427 4.23 -20.84 -0.59
CA GLN A 427 5.48 -21.40 -1.09
C GLN A 427 6.74 -20.74 -0.50
N LEU A 428 6.63 -19.50 -0.04
CA LEU A 428 7.76 -18.74 0.51
C LEU A 428 7.54 -18.44 2.00
N VAL A 429 6.43 -17.77 2.35
CA VAL A 429 6.27 -17.19 3.69
C VAL A 429 6.07 -18.27 4.76
N LEU A 430 5.09 -19.15 4.60
CA LEU A 430 4.78 -20.16 5.62
C LEU A 430 5.90 -21.17 5.85
N PRO A 431 6.55 -21.74 4.82
CA PRO A 431 7.71 -22.60 5.04
C PRO A 431 8.85 -21.88 5.79
N SER A 432 9.13 -20.63 5.41
CA SER A 432 10.17 -19.85 6.07
C SER A 432 9.84 -19.57 7.54
N LEU A 433 8.58 -19.26 7.88
CA LEU A 433 8.15 -19.13 9.27
C LEU A 433 8.25 -20.45 10.05
N ALA A 434 7.96 -21.59 9.41
CA ALA A 434 8.12 -22.91 10.03
C ALA A 434 9.59 -23.24 10.33
N ASP A 435 10.51 -22.75 9.49
CA ASP A 435 11.97 -22.85 9.71
C ASP A 435 12.49 -21.81 10.73
N GLY A 436 11.61 -21.11 11.45
CA GLY A 436 11.97 -20.13 12.46
C GLY A 436 12.39 -18.76 11.94
N THR A 437 12.30 -18.53 10.61
CA THR A 437 12.65 -17.25 10.00
C THR A 437 11.46 -16.27 10.02
N GLY A 438 11.73 -15.00 9.76
CA GLY A 438 10.72 -13.93 9.71
C GLY A 438 11.41 -12.61 9.41
N PHE A 439 10.67 -11.50 9.41
CA PHE A 439 11.32 -10.21 9.24
C PHE A 439 12.26 -9.93 10.43
N SER A 440 13.48 -9.48 10.13
CA SER A 440 14.42 -9.02 11.16
C SER A 440 13.84 -7.82 11.90
N ASN A 441 14.03 -7.74 13.20
CA ASN A 441 13.52 -6.67 14.04
C ASN A 441 14.40 -6.45 15.27
N LEU A 442 14.21 -5.34 15.99
CA LEU A 442 15.00 -5.00 17.16
C LEU A 442 14.90 -6.04 18.30
N LEU A 443 13.76 -6.75 18.41
CA LEU A 443 13.58 -7.76 19.44
C LEU A 443 14.39 -9.03 19.11
N SER A 444 14.43 -9.41 17.82
CA SER A 444 15.23 -10.57 17.40
C SER A 444 16.73 -10.29 17.48
N SER A 445 17.18 -9.11 17.09
CA SER A 445 18.61 -8.75 17.12
C SER A 445 19.10 -8.33 18.51
N GLY A 446 18.24 -7.69 19.33
CA GLY A 446 18.65 -7.15 20.64
C GLY A 446 18.45 -8.11 21.82
N ILE A 447 17.43 -8.98 21.77
CA ILE A 447 17.06 -9.85 22.89
C ILE A 447 17.19 -11.34 22.53
N GLY A 448 17.53 -11.66 21.28
CA GLY A 448 17.71 -13.05 20.82
C GLY A 448 16.40 -13.83 20.62
N ILE A 449 15.24 -13.13 20.51
CA ILE A 449 13.96 -13.79 20.22
C ILE A 449 13.94 -14.19 18.74
N THR A 450 13.58 -15.44 18.46
CA THR A 450 13.45 -15.94 17.08
C THR A 450 12.50 -15.05 16.27
N PRO A 451 12.85 -14.63 15.04
CA PRO A 451 12.00 -13.75 14.23
C PRO A 451 10.57 -14.28 14.04
N ALA A 452 10.40 -15.57 13.81
CA ALA A 452 9.07 -16.19 13.69
C ALA A 452 8.20 -16.01 14.96
N VAL A 453 8.79 -16.07 16.17
CA VAL A 453 8.06 -15.83 17.43
C VAL A 453 7.56 -14.40 17.49
N VAL A 454 8.36 -13.41 17.05
CA VAL A 454 7.91 -12.00 16.99
C VAL A 454 6.74 -11.84 16.01
N VAL A 455 6.80 -12.49 14.85
CA VAL A 455 5.69 -12.50 13.87
C VAL A 455 4.41 -13.09 14.48
N ILE A 456 4.52 -14.21 15.23
CA ILE A 456 3.39 -14.83 15.92
C ILE A 456 2.79 -13.87 16.97
N LEU A 457 3.62 -13.20 17.78
CA LEU A 457 3.14 -12.24 18.78
C LEU A 457 2.42 -11.06 18.13
N ILE A 458 2.97 -10.50 17.06
CA ILE A 458 2.31 -9.46 16.27
C ILE A 458 1.00 -10.00 15.69
N GLY A 459 0.99 -11.22 15.17
CA GLY A 459 -0.20 -11.88 14.64
C GLY A 459 -1.31 -11.98 15.68
N VAL A 460 -1.01 -12.36 16.90
CA VAL A 460 -1.98 -12.39 18.01
C VAL A 460 -2.57 -11.00 18.25
N ILE A 461 -1.72 -9.97 18.32
CA ILE A 461 -2.17 -8.59 18.53
C ILE A 461 -3.09 -8.13 17.38
N VAL A 462 -2.73 -8.41 16.14
CA VAL A 462 -3.52 -8.07 14.95
C VAL A 462 -4.86 -8.79 14.94
N ILE A 463 -4.87 -10.10 15.23
CA ILE A 463 -6.09 -10.90 15.32
C ILE A 463 -7.02 -10.31 16.39
N VAL A 464 -6.52 -10.01 17.58
CA VAL A 464 -7.30 -9.40 18.66
C VAL A 464 -7.86 -8.05 18.23
N ALA A 465 -7.04 -7.20 17.58
CA ALA A 465 -7.48 -5.90 17.09
C ALA A 465 -8.59 -6.02 16.02
N LEU A 466 -8.47 -6.98 15.10
CA LEU A 466 -9.47 -7.22 14.05
C LEU A 466 -10.76 -7.85 14.62
N ILE A 467 -10.66 -8.76 15.57
CA ILE A 467 -11.84 -9.31 16.29
C ILE A 467 -12.56 -8.18 17.03
N TRP A 468 -11.83 -7.32 17.74
CA TRP A 468 -12.39 -6.17 18.42
C TRP A 468 -13.08 -5.21 17.44
N ALA A 469 -12.45 -4.86 16.32
CA ALA A 469 -13.02 -3.98 15.31
C ALA A 469 -14.27 -4.58 14.68
N THR A 470 -14.23 -5.85 14.31
CA THR A 470 -15.34 -6.59 13.69
C THR A 470 -16.51 -6.76 14.66
N GLY A 471 -16.25 -7.09 15.92
CA GLY A 471 -17.27 -7.21 16.95
C GLY A 471 -18.03 -5.91 17.20
N ARG A 472 -17.35 -4.76 17.10
CA ARG A 472 -18.01 -3.44 17.20
C ARG A 472 -18.87 -3.09 16.00
N LEU A 473 -18.49 -3.51 14.80
CA LEU A 473 -19.32 -3.36 13.60
C LEU A 473 -20.63 -4.13 13.73
N ALA A 474 -20.59 -5.37 14.20
CA ALA A 474 -21.76 -6.20 14.33
C ALA A 474 -22.69 -5.78 15.48
N ARG A 475 -22.16 -5.34 16.63
CA ARG A 475 -22.98 -4.87 17.77
C ARG A 475 -23.90 -3.72 17.41
N ILE A 476 -23.47 -2.86 16.50
CA ILE A 476 -24.25 -1.69 16.08
C ILE A 476 -25.31 -2.10 15.02
N SER A 477 -25.15 -3.25 14.38
CA SER A 477 -26.11 -3.74 13.38
C SER A 477 -27.31 -4.50 13.99
N HIS A 478 -27.28 -4.85 15.28
CA HIS A 478 -28.31 -5.66 15.91
C HIS A 478 -28.91 -5.01 17.17
N GLN A 479 -30.18 -4.65 17.08
CA GLN A 479 -31.10 -4.50 18.22
C GLN A 479 -31.62 -5.88 18.73
N LEU A 480 -31.02 -6.99 18.31
CA LEU A 480 -31.48 -8.33 18.65
C LEU A 480 -30.51 -9.07 19.56
N SER A 481 -30.99 -9.32 20.78
CA SER A 481 -30.52 -10.26 21.81
C SER A 481 -29.00 -10.46 21.98
N SER A 482 -28.49 -9.91 23.06
CA SER A 482 -27.10 -9.56 23.32
C SER A 482 -26.15 -10.68 23.80
N ARG A 483 -26.60 -11.85 24.20
CA ARG A 483 -25.71 -12.86 24.83
C ARG A 483 -25.14 -13.92 23.90
N GLY A 484 -25.81 -14.27 22.80
CA GLY A 484 -25.29 -15.28 21.86
C GLY A 484 -24.32 -14.75 20.81
N GLN A 485 -24.26 -13.43 20.59
CA GLN A 485 -23.47 -12.84 19.49
C GLN A 485 -21.99 -12.62 19.86
N GLU A 486 -21.66 -12.50 21.14
CA GLU A 486 -20.30 -12.19 21.58
C GLU A 486 -19.32 -13.36 21.37
N ILE A 487 -19.81 -14.58 21.23
CA ILE A 487 -18.98 -15.79 21.15
C ILE A 487 -18.78 -16.27 19.68
N TRP A 488 -19.79 -16.22 18.82
CA TRP A 488 -19.71 -16.84 17.51
C TRP A 488 -18.82 -16.07 16.51
N GLN A 489 -18.72 -14.75 16.63
CA GLN A 489 -17.88 -13.94 15.71
C GLN A 489 -16.39 -14.19 15.89
N PRO A 490 -15.84 -14.16 17.12
CA PRO A 490 -14.47 -14.59 17.35
C PRO A 490 -14.22 -16.04 16.91
N ALA A 491 -15.17 -16.94 17.16
CA ALA A 491 -15.06 -18.33 16.74
C ALA A 491 -14.98 -18.48 15.22
N ILE A 492 -15.88 -17.83 14.45
CA ILE A 492 -15.79 -17.82 12.98
C ILE A 492 -14.47 -17.21 12.52
N PHE A 493 -14.05 -16.10 13.11
CA PHE A 493 -12.79 -15.45 12.76
C PHE A 493 -11.61 -16.41 12.94
N MET A 494 -11.47 -17.02 14.14
CA MET A 494 -10.38 -17.93 14.46
C MET A 494 -10.43 -19.20 13.60
N THR A 495 -11.61 -19.78 13.38
CA THR A 495 -11.78 -20.95 12.50
C THR A 495 -11.37 -20.61 11.07
N THR A 496 -11.74 -19.42 10.56
CA THR A 496 -11.33 -18.97 9.23
C THR A 496 -9.80 -18.84 9.11
N VAL A 497 -9.15 -18.23 10.10
CA VAL A 497 -7.69 -18.12 10.15
C VAL A 497 -7.04 -19.49 10.14
N ALA A 498 -7.49 -20.40 11.02
CA ALA A 498 -6.94 -21.74 11.13
C ALA A 498 -7.09 -22.54 9.82
N VAL A 499 -8.28 -22.53 9.22
CA VAL A 499 -8.53 -23.21 7.94
C VAL A 499 -7.67 -22.63 6.82
N LEU A 500 -7.53 -21.30 6.75
CA LEU A 500 -6.71 -20.64 5.75
C LEU A 500 -5.23 -21.03 5.89
N LEU A 501 -4.69 -21.03 7.10
CA LEU A 501 -3.32 -21.45 7.36
C LEU A 501 -3.09 -22.93 7.02
N LEU A 502 -4.07 -23.80 7.30
CA LEU A 502 -4.01 -25.23 6.90
C LEU A 502 -4.00 -25.38 5.37
N ILE A 503 -4.83 -24.62 4.65
CA ILE A 503 -4.85 -24.64 3.18
C ILE A 503 -3.50 -24.19 2.63
N TYR A 504 -2.91 -23.12 3.14
CA TYR A 504 -1.62 -22.63 2.68
C TYR A 504 -0.48 -23.61 3.03
N SER A 505 -0.50 -24.21 4.22
CA SER A 505 0.49 -25.23 4.60
C SER A 505 0.40 -26.45 3.69
N TRP A 506 -0.81 -26.90 3.34
CA TRP A 506 -1.00 -27.99 2.41
C TRP A 506 -0.51 -27.65 0.98
N GLN A 507 -0.78 -26.43 0.49
CA GLN A 507 -0.27 -25.96 -0.80
C GLN A 507 1.26 -25.85 -0.85
N GLY A 508 1.91 -25.56 0.30
CA GLY A 508 3.36 -25.48 0.45
C GLY A 508 4.05 -26.81 0.73
N SER A 509 3.32 -27.91 1.00
CA SER A 509 3.88 -29.16 1.51
C SER A 509 4.67 -30.00 0.48
N ALA A 510 4.59 -29.68 -0.79
CA ALA A 510 5.35 -30.33 -1.85
C ALA A 510 6.04 -29.27 -2.76
N PRO A 511 7.07 -28.59 -2.23
CA PRO A 511 7.75 -27.56 -2.99
C PRO A 511 8.56 -28.17 -4.13
N LYS A 512 8.58 -27.49 -5.27
CA LYS A 512 9.48 -27.88 -6.38
C LYS A 512 10.93 -27.49 -6.02
N PRO A 513 11.94 -28.28 -6.43
CA PRO A 513 13.34 -27.96 -6.17
C PRO A 513 13.74 -26.55 -6.61
N GLU A 514 13.26 -26.09 -7.77
CA GLU A 514 13.49 -24.73 -8.27
C GLU A 514 12.93 -23.66 -7.33
N THR A 515 11.74 -23.91 -6.75
CA THR A 515 11.09 -22.99 -5.81
C THR A 515 11.86 -22.91 -4.49
N GLU A 516 12.39 -24.04 -4.00
CA GLU A 516 13.22 -24.09 -2.80
C GLU A 516 14.57 -23.39 -3.01
N LEU A 517 15.18 -23.53 -4.18
CA LEU A 517 16.41 -22.81 -4.51
C LEU A 517 16.18 -21.28 -4.49
N ILE A 518 15.07 -20.80 -5.06
CA ILE A 518 14.73 -19.38 -5.00
C ILE A 518 14.43 -18.96 -3.55
N ARG A 519 13.78 -19.82 -2.76
CA ARG A 519 13.53 -19.56 -1.33
C ARG A 519 14.85 -19.41 -0.56
N SER A 520 15.84 -20.28 -0.76
CA SER A 520 17.16 -20.16 -0.14
C SER A 520 17.84 -18.83 -0.47
N GLN A 521 17.80 -18.43 -1.74
CA GLN A 521 18.37 -17.15 -2.19
C GLN A 521 17.68 -15.94 -1.51
N VAL A 522 16.34 -15.97 -1.38
CA VAL A 522 15.59 -14.93 -0.65
C VAL A 522 16.01 -14.90 0.82
N LEU A 523 16.06 -16.06 1.48
CA LEU A 523 16.46 -16.16 2.89
C LEU A 523 17.89 -15.68 3.11
N ARG A 524 18.80 -16.00 2.21
CA ARG A 524 20.19 -15.51 2.26
C ARG A 524 20.26 -14.00 2.15
N ARG A 525 19.49 -13.40 1.23
CA ARG A 525 19.37 -11.93 1.11
C ARG A 525 18.73 -11.29 2.35
N LEU A 526 17.91 -12.01 3.10
CA LEU A 526 17.32 -11.56 4.36
C LEU A 526 18.20 -11.83 5.58
N GLY A 527 19.40 -12.44 5.39
CA GLY A 527 20.36 -12.76 6.46
C GLY A 527 20.10 -14.06 7.20
N HIS A 528 19.18 -14.89 6.72
CA HIS A 528 18.91 -16.22 7.26
C HIS A 528 19.81 -17.28 6.60
N THR A 529 21.13 -17.06 6.63
CA THR A 529 22.12 -17.86 5.89
C THR A 529 22.13 -19.33 6.32
N ALA A 530 22.04 -19.62 7.62
CA ALA A 530 22.04 -20.99 8.12
C ALA A 530 20.85 -21.83 7.60
N VAL A 531 19.65 -21.23 7.50
CA VAL A 531 18.47 -21.89 6.94
C VAL A 531 18.60 -22.04 5.44
N ALA A 532 19.16 -21.04 4.75
CA ALA A 532 19.42 -21.11 3.32
C ALA A 532 20.41 -22.25 2.97
N ASP A 533 21.49 -22.39 3.77
CA ASP A 533 22.48 -23.46 3.60
C ASP A 533 21.83 -24.84 3.80
N GLN A 534 20.99 -25.03 4.83
CA GLN A 534 20.26 -26.29 5.06
C GLN A 534 19.36 -26.68 3.90
N ILE A 535 18.69 -25.72 3.28
CA ILE A 535 17.84 -25.97 2.10
C ILE A 535 18.71 -26.42 0.91
N GLU A 536 19.80 -25.71 0.64
CA GLU A 536 20.70 -26.04 -0.48
C GLU A 536 21.35 -27.43 -0.28
N ASP A 537 21.80 -27.76 0.92
CA ASP A 537 22.34 -29.08 1.25
C ASP A 537 21.29 -30.21 1.06
N SER A 538 20.04 -29.95 1.44
CA SER A 538 18.96 -30.91 1.24
C SER A 538 18.64 -31.15 -0.23
N LEU A 539 18.71 -30.11 -1.06
CA LEU A 539 18.52 -30.22 -2.52
C LEU A 539 19.65 -30.98 -3.20
N LEU A 540 20.90 -30.76 -2.78
CA LEU A 540 22.06 -31.49 -3.27
C LEU A 540 21.99 -32.98 -2.93
N SER A 541 21.64 -33.33 -1.69
CA SER A 541 21.49 -34.72 -1.27
C SER A 541 20.35 -35.44 -2.00
N ALA A 542 19.25 -34.75 -2.28
CA ALA A 542 18.13 -35.30 -3.05
C ALA A 542 18.50 -35.54 -4.53
N SER A 543 19.34 -34.69 -5.14
CA SER A 543 19.79 -34.85 -6.52
C SER A 543 20.75 -36.03 -6.66
N THR A 544 21.69 -36.23 -5.72
CA THR A 544 22.62 -37.37 -5.73
C THR A 544 21.89 -38.69 -5.50
N ALA A 545 20.85 -38.73 -4.66
CA ALA A 545 20.04 -39.93 -4.44
C ALA A 545 19.11 -40.30 -5.63
N ALA A 546 18.86 -39.38 -6.55
CA ALA A 546 18.08 -39.63 -7.76
C ALA A 546 18.94 -40.11 -8.94
N ASP A 547 20.27 -39.91 -8.88
CA ASP A 547 21.23 -40.35 -9.88
C ASP A 547 21.82 -41.76 -9.59
N ASP A 548 21.64 -42.25 -8.35
CA ASP A 548 21.95 -43.65 -7.94
C ASP A 548 20.72 -44.57 -8.09
#